data_42a640966f48e29d258c30ff03cf776c
#
_entry.id   42a640966f48e29d258c30ff03cf776c
#
_cell.length_a   1.000
_cell.length_b   1.000
_cell.length_c   1.000
_cell.angle_alpha   90.00
_cell.angle_beta   90.00
_cell.angle_gamma   90.00
#
_symmetry.space_group_name_H-M   'P 1'
#
loop_
_entity.id
_entity.type
_entity.pdbx_description
1 polymer ?
#
loop_
_entity_poly.entity_id
_entity_poly.type
_entity_poly.pdbx_seq_one_letter_code
_entity_poly.pdbx_strand_id
1 'polypeptide(L)'
;MKLIHHVVDIDAPAATVWAALTVAHGLASWWSTRLSTPEAEVGVQQHWTFAGDFNPVMEIITLDERRELAWRCLAGHDPWKDGTFRFQLAKLDDGRTRLRFWQDYAVELDDDSYGIYNFNWGYYLESLRLFCTTGTGKPFHPPA
;
A
#
# COMPACT_ATOMS: atom_id res chain seq x y z
N MET A 1 -0.35 19.97 -7.75
CA MET A 1 -0.16 18.51 -7.59
C MET A 1 -1.19 18.00 -6.62
N LYS A 2 -1.81 16.87 -6.95
CA LYS A 2 -2.82 16.28 -6.08
C LYS A 2 -2.18 15.24 -5.15
N LEU A 3 -2.62 15.24 -3.89
CA LEU A 3 -2.16 14.34 -2.84
C LEU A 3 -3.34 13.50 -2.38
N ILE A 4 -3.15 12.18 -2.35
CA ILE A 4 -4.11 11.29 -1.70
C ILE A 4 -3.65 11.08 -0.27
N HIS A 5 -4.58 11.19 0.67
CA HIS A 5 -4.30 11.00 2.10
C HIS A 5 -5.48 10.29 2.76
N HIS A 6 -5.17 9.24 3.51
CA HIS A 6 -6.15 8.50 4.30
C HIS A 6 -5.64 8.26 5.70
N VAL A 7 -6.55 8.20 6.66
CA VAL A 7 -6.26 7.82 8.05
C VAL A 7 -7.19 6.66 8.40
N VAL A 8 -6.61 5.56 8.87
CA VAL A 8 -7.35 4.36 9.22
C VAL A 8 -6.90 3.89 10.60
N ASP A 9 -7.83 3.75 11.53
CA ASP A 9 -7.56 3.15 12.84
C ASP A 9 -7.85 1.65 12.76
N ILE A 10 -6.84 0.85 13.09
CA ILE A 10 -6.87 -0.60 12.95
C ILE A 10 -6.79 -1.23 14.34
N ASP A 11 -7.76 -2.08 14.67
CA ASP A 11 -7.80 -2.80 15.95
C ASP A 11 -6.86 -4.01 15.91
N ALA A 12 -5.56 -3.71 15.84
CA ALA A 12 -4.48 -4.67 15.83
C ALA A 12 -3.19 -3.97 16.28
N PRO A 13 -2.24 -4.71 16.85
CA PRO A 13 -0.96 -4.12 17.24
C PRO A 13 -0.11 -3.74 16.03
N ALA A 14 0.81 -2.79 16.23
CA ALA A 14 1.68 -2.29 15.16
C ALA A 14 2.48 -3.40 14.46
N ALA A 15 2.89 -4.44 15.20
CA ALA A 15 3.59 -5.57 14.61
C ALA A 15 2.74 -6.31 13.56
N THR A 16 1.44 -6.47 13.82
CA THR A 16 0.51 -7.12 12.87
C THR A 16 0.33 -6.28 11.62
N VAL A 17 0.11 -4.98 11.79
CA VAL A 17 -0.05 -4.05 10.66
C VAL A 17 1.24 -3.97 9.84
N TRP A 18 2.38 -3.90 10.52
CA TRP A 18 3.70 -3.87 9.87
C TRP A 18 3.95 -5.11 9.00
N ALA A 19 3.64 -6.30 9.52
CA ALA A 19 3.78 -7.54 8.77
C ALA A 19 2.89 -7.55 7.52
N ALA A 20 1.68 -7.01 7.61
CA ALA A 20 0.77 -6.89 6.46
C ALA A 20 1.29 -5.96 5.37
N LEU A 21 2.16 -5.00 5.74
CA LEU A 21 2.74 -4.03 4.81
C LEU A 21 4.10 -4.47 4.25
N THR A 22 4.76 -5.45 4.85
CA THR A 22 6.16 -5.76 4.51
C THR A 22 6.39 -7.22 4.13
N VAL A 23 5.58 -8.15 4.61
CA VAL A 23 5.73 -9.57 4.31
C VAL A 23 4.89 -9.94 3.10
N ALA A 24 5.44 -10.74 2.18
CA ALA A 24 4.78 -11.10 0.92
C ALA A 24 3.37 -11.66 1.13
N HIS A 25 3.20 -12.60 2.07
CA HIS A 25 1.88 -13.15 2.38
C HIS A 25 0.90 -12.07 2.85
N GLY A 26 1.35 -11.15 3.69
CA GLY A 26 0.53 -10.03 4.16
C GLY A 26 0.11 -9.13 3.02
N LEU A 27 1.05 -8.70 2.19
CA LEU A 27 0.80 -7.86 1.03
C LEU A 27 -0.20 -8.52 0.06
N ALA A 28 -0.06 -9.82 -0.18
CA ALA A 28 -0.98 -10.57 -1.05
C ALA A 28 -2.38 -10.71 -0.46
N SER A 29 -2.53 -10.50 0.83
CA SER A 29 -3.81 -10.70 1.53
C SER A 29 -4.71 -9.49 1.50
N TRP A 30 -4.20 -8.31 1.10
CA TRP A 30 -5.03 -7.10 1.08
C TRP A 30 -4.95 -6.29 -0.21
N TRP A 31 -3.88 -6.36 -1.01
CA TRP A 31 -3.76 -5.52 -2.21
C TRP A 31 -3.90 -6.32 -3.50
N SER A 32 -2.94 -7.15 -3.87
CA SER A 32 -3.07 -8.10 -4.99
C SER A 32 -2.51 -9.45 -4.60
N THR A 33 -3.21 -10.52 -4.99
CA THR A 33 -2.76 -11.88 -4.67
C THR A 33 -1.50 -12.29 -5.43
N ARG A 34 -1.13 -11.56 -6.47
CA ARG A 34 0.05 -11.88 -7.28
C ARG A 34 1.08 -10.76 -7.20
N LEU A 35 2.16 -11.06 -6.49
CA LEU A 35 3.32 -10.19 -6.41
C LEU A 35 4.57 -11.03 -6.29
N SER A 36 5.69 -10.43 -6.67
CA SER A 36 7.02 -10.97 -6.43
C SER A 36 7.81 -9.93 -5.67
N THR A 37 8.30 -10.29 -4.49
CA THR A 37 9.09 -9.39 -3.66
C THR A 37 10.18 -10.15 -2.92
N PRO A 38 11.42 -9.64 -2.87
CA PRO A 38 12.39 -10.11 -1.89
C PRO A 38 11.94 -9.75 -0.47
N GLU A 39 12.65 -10.25 0.52
CA GLU A 39 12.49 -9.78 1.89
C GLU A 39 12.63 -8.26 1.97
N ALA A 40 11.81 -7.60 2.78
CA ALA A 40 11.76 -6.15 2.84
C ALA A 40 13.09 -5.56 3.28
N GLU A 41 13.64 -4.70 2.43
CA GLU A 41 14.90 -3.99 2.64
C GLU A 41 14.90 -2.77 1.74
N VAL A 42 15.54 -1.68 2.17
CA VAL A 42 15.65 -0.48 1.32
C VAL A 42 16.39 -0.85 0.04
N GLY A 43 15.83 -0.44 -1.10
CA GLY A 43 16.37 -0.70 -2.43
C GLY A 43 15.78 -1.91 -3.13
N VAL A 44 15.05 -2.80 -2.45
CA VAL A 44 14.44 -3.95 -3.11
C VAL A 44 13.26 -3.51 -3.96
N GLN A 45 13.02 -4.24 -5.05
CA GLN A 45 11.93 -3.99 -5.96
C GLN A 45 10.84 -5.03 -5.81
N GLN A 46 9.60 -4.58 -5.79
CA GLN A 46 8.41 -5.42 -5.73
C GLN A 46 7.69 -5.32 -7.07
N HIS A 47 7.34 -6.44 -7.65
CA HIS A 47 6.60 -6.53 -8.90
C HIS A 47 5.16 -6.97 -8.59
N TRP A 48 4.21 -6.07 -8.82
CA TRP A 48 2.80 -6.31 -8.57
C TRP A 48 2.07 -6.61 -9.87
N THR A 49 1.16 -7.57 -9.84
CA THR A 49 0.32 -7.90 -10.99
C THR A 49 -1.13 -7.57 -10.68
N PHE A 50 -1.71 -6.69 -11.48
CA PHE A 50 -3.13 -6.36 -11.47
C PHE A 50 -3.74 -6.78 -12.81
N ALA A 51 -4.44 -5.86 -13.49
CA ALA A 51 -5.08 -6.15 -14.78
C ALA A 51 -4.60 -5.17 -15.83
N GLY A 52 -4.56 -5.62 -17.08
CA GLY A 52 -4.19 -4.80 -18.22
C GLY A 52 -2.77 -4.24 -18.08
N ASP A 53 -2.64 -2.93 -18.21
CA ASP A 53 -1.37 -2.20 -18.12
C ASP A 53 -1.07 -1.69 -16.70
N PHE A 54 -1.84 -2.13 -15.72
CA PHE A 54 -1.66 -1.72 -14.32
C PHE A 54 -0.87 -2.81 -13.56
N ASN A 55 0.45 -2.76 -13.68
CA ASN A 55 1.36 -3.73 -13.07
C ASN A 55 2.55 -2.99 -12.44
N PRO A 56 2.34 -2.25 -11.36
CA PRO A 56 3.37 -1.37 -10.82
C PRO A 56 4.58 -2.12 -10.27
N VAL A 57 5.74 -1.53 -10.51
CA VAL A 57 7.00 -1.95 -9.91
C VAL A 57 7.35 -0.93 -8.84
N MET A 58 7.42 -1.37 -7.59
CA MET A 58 7.70 -0.50 -6.44
C MET A 58 9.09 -0.75 -5.90
N GLU A 59 9.79 0.32 -5.57
CA GLU A 59 11.05 0.25 -4.82
C GLU A 59 10.81 0.70 -3.40
N ILE A 60 11.28 -0.05 -2.41
CA ILE A 60 11.26 0.39 -1.01
C ILE A 60 12.33 1.47 -0.84
N ILE A 61 11.93 2.69 -0.50
CA ILE A 61 12.83 3.82 -0.30
C ILE A 61 12.98 4.23 1.16
N THR A 62 12.03 3.87 2.02
CA THR A 62 12.11 4.08 3.47
C THR A 62 11.59 2.83 4.17
N LEU A 63 12.33 2.38 5.17
CA LEU A 63 11.93 1.23 5.98
C LEU A 63 12.41 1.48 7.42
N ASP A 64 11.52 2.06 8.23
CA ASP A 64 11.73 2.28 9.66
C ASP A 64 10.74 1.38 10.40
N GLU A 65 11.24 0.30 10.99
CA GLU A 65 10.43 -0.80 11.50
C GLU A 65 9.29 -0.33 12.40
N ARG A 66 8.06 -0.72 12.03
CA ARG A 66 6.80 -0.42 12.74
C ARG A 66 6.45 1.06 12.81
N ARG A 67 7.15 1.92 12.06
CA ARG A 67 6.92 3.36 12.05
C ARG A 67 6.60 3.89 10.67
N GLU A 68 7.45 3.60 9.68
CA GLU A 68 7.27 4.18 8.35
C GLU A 68 7.80 3.27 7.27
N LEU A 69 6.97 3.08 6.24
CA LEU A 69 7.33 2.43 4.99
C LEU A 69 7.03 3.39 3.86
N ALA A 70 7.94 3.52 2.92
CA ALA A 70 7.66 4.26 1.71
C ALA A 70 8.14 3.51 0.48
N TRP A 71 7.34 3.61 -0.59
CA TRP A 71 7.64 3.07 -1.91
C TRP A 71 7.76 4.21 -2.92
N ARG A 72 8.59 4.01 -3.94
CA ARG A 72 8.53 4.79 -5.18
C ARG A 72 8.11 3.87 -6.31
N CYS A 73 7.19 4.31 -7.16
CA CYS A 73 6.84 3.56 -8.36
C CYS A 73 7.89 3.82 -9.45
N LEU A 74 8.52 2.76 -9.92
CA LEU A 74 9.56 2.85 -10.96
C LEU A 74 8.99 2.72 -12.36
N ALA A 75 7.96 1.88 -12.52
CA ALA A 75 7.43 1.51 -13.83
C ALA A 75 6.12 0.73 -13.67
N GLY A 76 5.55 0.31 -14.80
CA GLY A 76 4.41 -0.61 -14.82
C GLY A 76 3.04 0.04 -14.76
N HIS A 77 2.98 1.34 -14.51
CA HIS A 77 1.77 2.15 -14.58
C HIS A 77 2.18 3.63 -14.69
N ASP A 78 2.13 4.16 -15.88
CA ASP A 78 2.69 5.48 -16.20
C ASP A 78 2.21 6.62 -15.29
N PRO A 79 0.91 6.71 -14.92
CA PRO A 79 0.46 7.78 -14.03
C PRO A 79 1.12 7.76 -12.65
N TRP A 80 1.66 6.61 -12.22
CA TRP A 80 2.30 6.47 -10.91
C TRP A 80 3.82 6.61 -10.95
N LYS A 81 4.41 6.59 -12.14
CA LYS A 81 5.87 6.61 -12.28
C LYS A 81 6.47 7.81 -11.56
N ASP A 82 7.53 7.54 -10.79
CA ASP A 82 8.27 8.48 -9.95
C ASP A 82 7.44 9.06 -8.78
N GLY A 83 6.20 8.64 -8.63
CA GLY A 83 5.38 8.98 -7.45
C GLY A 83 5.76 8.15 -6.24
N THR A 84 5.41 8.64 -5.06
CA THR A 84 5.74 7.99 -3.79
C THR A 84 4.49 7.61 -3.02
N PHE A 85 4.60 6.54 -2.25
CA PHE A 85 3.55 5.99 -1.41
C PHE A 85 4.14 5.85 -0.02
N ARG A 86 3.52 6.47 0.97
CA ARG A 86 4.04 6.45 2.34
C ARG A 86 3.00 5.94 3.32
N PHE A 87 3.42 4.99 4.15
CA PHE A 87 2.62 4.40 5.22
C PHE A 87 3.30 4.73 6.54
N GLN A 88 2.59 5.39 7.44
CA GLN A 88 3.11 5.75 8.76
C GLN A 88 2.20 5.13 9.83
N LEU A 89 2.81 4.44 10.80
CA LEU A 89 2.10 3.80 11.90
C LEU A 89 2.32 4.57 13.19
N ALA A 90 1.25 4.79 13.93
CA ALA A 90 1.29 5.36 15.27
C ALA A 90 0.47 4.49 16.21
N LYS A 91 1.04 4.18 17.38
CA LYS A 91 0.36 3.41 18.40
C LYS A 91 -0.62 4.31 19.15
N LEU A 92 -1.88 3.88 19.26
CA LEU A 92 -2.89 4.57 20.05
C LEU A 92 -2.88 4.07 21.50
N ASP A 93 -3.44 4.88 22.41
CA ASP A 93 -3.43 4.59 23.85
C ASP A 93 -4.17 3.28 24.20
N ASP A 94 -5.18 2.91 23.40
CA ASP A 94 -5.97 1.70 23.60
C ASP A 94 -5.37 0.45 22.94
N GLY A 95 -4.15 0.54 22.40
CA GLY A 95 -3.45 -0.57 21.76
C GLY A 95 -3.76 -0.74 20.27
N ARG A 96 -4.69 0.04 19.73
CA ARG A 96 -4.93 0.07 18.28
C ARG A 96 -3.78 0.78 17.57
N THR A 97 -3.71 0.63 16.25
CA THR A 97 -2.71 1.26 15.42
C THR A 97 -3.39 2.24 14.46
N ARG A 98 -2.90 3.46 14.42
CA ARG A 98 -3.34 4.43 13.41
C ARG A 98 -2.40 4.36 12.23
N LEU A 99 -2.96 4.07 11.06
CA LEU A 99 -2.25 4.12 9.79
C LEU A 99 -2.55 5.43 9.10
N ARG A 100 -1.52 6.17 8.75
CA ARG A 100 -1.62 7.31 7.84
C ARG A 100 -0.98 6.94 6.53
N PHE A 101 -1.70 7.19 5.45
CA PHE A 101 -1.28 6.88 4.09
C PHE A 101 -1.26 8.13 3.24
N TRP A 102 -0.21 8.29 2.42
CA TRP A 102 -0.11 9.33 1.41
C TRP A 102 0.36 8.75 0.10
N GLN A 103 -0.21 9.26 -1.00
CA GLN A 103 0.34 9.05 -2.33
C GLN A 103 0.54 10.40 -3.00
N ASP A 104 1.78 10.68 -3.39
CA ASP A 104 2.17 11.83 -4.19
C ASP A 104 2.34 11.41 -5.64
N TYR A 105 1.94 12.28 -6.56
CA TYR A 105 2.11 12.05 -7.99
C TYR A 105 3.20 12.97 -8.54
N ALA A 106 4.10 12.41 -9.35
CA ALA A 106 5.12 13.20 -10.07
C ALA A 106 4.55 13.88 -11.31
N VAL A 107 3.38 13.43 -11.77
CA VAL A 107 2.68 13.98 -12.93
C VAL A 107 1.35 14.57 -12.49
N GLU A 108 0.80 15.46 -13.31
CA GLU A 108 -0.53 16.00 -13.05
C GLU A 108 -1.60 14.98 -13.45
N LEU A 109 -2.59 14.79 -12.58
CA LEU A 109 -3.72 13.90 -12.84
C LEU A 109 -4.95 14.71 -13.18
N ASP A 110 -5.76 14.19 -14.12
CA ASP A 110 -7.12 14.69 -14.30
C ASP A 110 -7.99 14.31 -13.09
N ASP A 111 -9.13 14.98 -12.96
CA ASP A 111 -9.99 14.81 -11.79
C ASP A 111 -10.58 13.40 -11.68
N ASP A 112 -10.92 12.79 -12.81
CA ASP A 112 -11.51 11.44 -12.80
C ASP A 112 -10.48 10.39 -12.40
N SER A 113 -9.27 10.47 -12.92
CA SER A 113 -8.17 9.55 -12.51
C SER A 113 -7.87 9.70 -11.03
N TYR A 114 -7.76 10.93 -10.55
CA TYR A 114 -7.56 11.20 -9.13
C TYR A 114 -8.69 10.57 -8.27
N GLY A 115 -9.94 10.77 -8.68
CA GLY A 115 -11.09 10.22 -7.97
C GLY A 115 -11.09 8.69 -7.94
N ILE A 116 -10.73 8.04 -9.05
CA ILE A 116 -10.63 6.59 -9.13
C ILE A 116 -9.54 6.06 -8.19
N TYR A 117 -8.36 6.64 -8.23
CA TYR A 117 -7.26 6.20 -7.34
C TYR A 117 -7.59 6.45 -5.87
N ASN A 118 -8.19 7.59 -5.56
CA ASN A 118 -8.59 7.91 -4.20
C ASN A 118 -9.61 6.89 -3.68
N PHE A 119 -10.63 6.56 -4.47
CA PHE A 119 -11.64 5.56 -4.11
C PHE A 119 -11.00 4.19 -3.91
N ASN A 120 -10.13 3.76 -4.83
CA ASN A 120 -9.47 2.46 -4.75
C ASN A 120 -8.56 2.37 -3.53
N TRP A 121 -7.85 3.42 -3.17
CA TRP A 121 -7.06 3.41 -1.94
C TRP A 121 -7.92 3.29 -0.70
N GLY A 122 -9.05 3.97 -0.64
CA GLY A 122 -10.00 3.78 0.46
C GLY A 122 -10.47 2.34 0.57
N TYR A 123 -10.78 1.71 -0.55
CA TYR A 123 -11.19 0.30 -0.61
C TYR A 123 -10.07 -0.63 -0.12
N TYR A 124 -8.85 -0.47 -0.63
CA TYR A 124 -7.74 -1.37 -0.28
C TYR A 124 -7.18 -1.13 1.11
N LEU A 125 -7.25 0.08 1.64
CA LEU A 125 -6.90 0.32 3.04
C LEU A 125 -7.93 -0.29 3.98
N GLU A 126 -9.20 -0.33 3.61
CA GLU A 126 -10.22 -1.09 4.34
C GLU A 126 -9.95 -2.59 4.25
N SER A 127 -9.52 -3.10 3.07
CA SER A 127 -9.09 -4.48 2.91
C SER A 127 -7.94 -4.82 3.86
N LEU A 128 -6.95 -3.93 3.99
CA LEU A 128 -5.85 -4.07 4.94
C LEU A 128 -6.35 -4.13 6.37
N ARG A 129 -7.26 -3.23 6.76
CA ARG A 129 -7.85 -3.21 8.10
C ARG A 129 -8.55 -4.54 8.40
N LEU A 130 -9.35 -5.03 7.47
CA LEU A 130 -10.06 -6.31 7.61
C LEU A 130 -9.07 -7.47 7.76
N PHE A 131 -8.01 -7.50 6.96
CA PHE A 131 -7.00 -8.54 7.07
C PHE A 131 -6.34 -8.52 8.45
N CYS A 132 -5.97 -7.36 8.95
CA CYS A 132 -5.32 -7.23 10.26
C CYS A 132 -6.23 -7.59 11.43
N THR A 133 -7.54 -7.42 11.30
CA THR A 133 -8.51 -7.63 12.39
C THR A 133 -9.22 -8.98 12.31
N THR A 134 -9.42 -9.53 11.13
CA THR A 134 -10.18 -10.78 10.93
C THR A 134 -9.35 -11.91 10.33
N GLY A 135 -8.16 -11.61 9.80
CA GLY A 135 -7.34 -12.58 9.06
C GLY A 135 -7.70 -12.70 7.58
N THR A 136 -8.72 -12.01 7.12
CA THR A 136 -9.17 -12.08 5.72
C THR A 136 -9.43 -10.70 5.16
N GLY A 137 -8.65 -10.28 4.16
CA GLY A 137 -8.84 -9.04 3.43
C GLY A 137 -9.64 -9.26 2.14
N LYS A 138 -9.61 -8.25 1.27
CA LYS A 138 -10.29 -8.27 -0.03
C LYS A 138 -9.31 -7.88 -1.14
N PRO A 139 -8.26 -8.68 -1.39
CA PRO A 139 -7.27 -8.34 -2.39
C PRO A 139 -7.84 -8.48 -3.80
N PHE A 140 -7.20 -7.81 -4.75
CA PHE A 140 -7.45 -8.04 -6.15
C PHE A 140 -6.91 -9.42 -6.55
N HIS A 141 -7.69 -10.17 -7.35
CA HIS A 141 -7.31 -11.46 -7.89
C HIS A 141 -7.05 -11.31 -9.40
N PRO A 142 -5.78 -11.22 -9.83
CA PRO A 142 -5.49 -11.10 -11.25
C PRO A 142 -6.04 -12.27 -12.04
N PRO A 143 -6.47 -12.07 -13.30
CA PRO A 143 -6.90 -13.17 -14.15
C PRO A 143 -5.76 -14.17 -14.38
N ALA A 144 -6.12 -15.42 -14.58
CA ALA A 144 -5.18 -16.50 -14.84
C ALA A 144 -4.41 -16.30 -16.15
#